data_02fbf89c6cdac4897c8c80f7e108d3fa
#
_entry.id   02fbf89c6cdac4897c8c80f7e108d3fa
#
_cell.length_a   1.000
_cell.length_b   1.000
_cell.length_c   1.000
_cell.angle_alpha   90.00
_cell.angle_beta   90.00
_cell.angle_gamma   90.00
#
_symmetry.space_group_name_H-M   'P 1'
#
loop_
_entity.id
_entity.type
_entity.pdbx_description
1 polymer ?
#
loop_
_entity_poly.entity_id
_entity_poly.type
_entity_poly.pdbx_seq_one_letter_code
_entity_poly.pdbx_strand_id
1 'polypeptide(L)'
;MRIDVSLLPALAATFMLVFARIGAMVMLMPGFGESNIPVRVKLAIALLLTLIILPLHRAAYHVDMTSMTSLLVLMLHEIVIGIVLGATARVTLSALSVAGSVIAQQLGLGFVTSVDPTQGQQGLLIGNFLTILGLTLLFATDSHHLVIAALNESYRIFSPGEVMSTGDVAALATRAFAAAFKIGMQLSAPFLVFGLVFNIGLGVLARLMPQMQVYFVGVPLSIMVGFLIFALVITAMMGTYLNYFVGVMHDLTPLR
;
A
#
# COMPACT_ATOMS: atom_id res chain seq x y z
N MET A 1 -34.42 -31.98 10.04
CA MET A 1 -33.70 -30.73 10.35
C MET A 1 -34.61 -29.59 9.90
N ARG A 2 -35.38 -28.95 10.80
CA ARG A 2 -36.24 -27.80 10.44
C ARG A 2 -35.32 -26.58 10.35
N ILE A 3 -35.19 -26.05 9.14
CA ILE A 3 -34.49 -24.77 8.92
C ILE A 3 -35.45 -23.70 9.44
N ASP A 4 -35.07 -23.02 10.52
CA ASP A 4 -35.83 -21.93 11.09
C ASP A 4 -35.72 -20.71 10.18
N VAL A 5 -36.75 -20.54 9.33
CA VAL A 5 -36.77 -19.47 8.28
C VAL A 5 -36.73 -18.09 8.91
N SER A 6 -37.06 -17.95 10.20
CA SER A 6 -36.98 -16.69 10.97
C SER A 6 -35.53 -16.17 11.16
N LEU A 7 -34.53 -17.05 11.02
CA LEU A 7 -33.11 -16.70 11.11
C LEU A 7 -32.49 -16.16 9.79
N LEU A 8 -33.18 -16.36 8.67
CA LEU A 8 -32.69 -15.99 7.34
C LEU A 8 -32.43 -14.48 7.20
N PRO A 9 -33.29 -13.54 7.65
CA PRO A 9 -33.05 -12.13 7.54
C PRO A 9 -31.83 -11.68 8.35
N ALA A 10 -31.67 -12.20 9.58
CA ALA A 10 -30.50 -11.88 10.42
C ALA A 10 -29.20 -12.41 9.83
N LEU A 11 -29.22 -13.61 9.24
CA LEU A 11 -28.07 -14.18 8.52
C LEU A 11 -27.69 -13.35 7.30
N ALA A 12 -28.68 -12.92 6.51
CA ALA A 12 -28.46 -12.10 5.33
C ALA A 12 -27.88 -10.72 5.72
N ALA A 13 -28.41 -10.09 6.77
CA ALA A 13 -27.88 -8.83 7.28
C ALA A 13 -26.43 -8.97 7.77
N THR A 14 -26.13 -10.01 8.57
CA THR A 14 -24.75 -10.28 9.02
C THR A 14 -23.82 -10.55 7.84
N PHE A 15 -24.26 -11.30 6.84
CA PHE A 15 -23.49 -11.53 5.61
C PHE A 15 -23.17 -10.20 4.89
N MET A 16 -24.16 -9.31 4.76
CA MET A 16 -23.97 -8.00 4.13
C MET A 16 -22.97 -7.13 4.90
N LEU A 17 -23.00 -7.16 6.23
CA LEU A 17 -22.08 -6.41 7.08
C LEU A 17 -20.64 -6.92 6.95
N VAL A 18 -20.44 -8.23 7.05
CA VAL A 18 -19.12 -8.86 6.85
C VAL A 18 -18.61 -8.60 5.44
N PHE A 19 -19.48 -8.72 4.43
CA PHE A 19 -19.13 -8.40 3.06
C PHE A 19 -18.76 -6.93 2.84
N ALA A 20 -19.42 -6.01 3.54
CA ALA A 20 -19.10 -4.58 3.47
C ALA A 20 -17.66 -4.29 3.93
N ARG A 21 -17.22 -4.88 5.07
CA ARG A 21 -15.84 -4.75 5.56
C ARG A 21 -14.83 -5.38 4.61
N ILE A 22 -15.05 -6.63 4.22
CA ILE A 22 -14.14 -7.40 3.37
C ILE A 22 -14.08 -6.80 1.96
N GLY A 23 -15.23 -6.43 1.40
CA GLY A 23 -15.30 -5.82 0.07
C GLY A 23 -14.55 -4.49 0.00
N ALA A 24 -14.76 -3.62 0.98
CA ALA A 24 -14.04 -2.36 1.06
C ALA A 24 -12.52 -2.55 1.16
N MET A 25 -12.06 -3.52 1.97
CA MET A 25 -10.66 -3.85 2.12
C MET A 25 -10.06 -4.42 0.83
N VAL A 26 -10.71 -5.40 0.19
CA VAL A 26 -10.23 -6.05 -1.05
C VAL A 26 -10.09 -5.04 -2.20
N MET A 27 -10.97 -4.02 -2.26
CA MET A 27 -10.88 -2.96 -3.27
C MET A 27 -9.60 -2.10 -3.14
N LEU A 28 -9.00 -2.03 -1.97
CA LEU A 28 -7.81 -1.23 -1.69
C LEU A 28 -6.54 -2.08 -1.49
N MET A 29 -6.70 -3.37 -1.20
CA MET A 29 -5.59 -4.27 -0.89
C MET A 29 -4.57 -4.34 -2.03
N PRO A 30 -3.26 -4.25 -1.76
CA PRO A 30 -2.21 -4.43 -2.75
C PRO A 30 -2.38 -5.75 -3.52
N GLY A 31 -2.23 -5.70 -4.83
CA GLY A 31 -2.41 -6.83 -5.74
C GLY A 31 -3.87 -6.99 -6.17
N PHE A 32 -4.81 -7.20 -5.26
CA PHE A 32 -6.21 -7.38 -5.62
C PHE A 32 -6.93 -6.06 -5.97
N GLY A 33 -6.55 -4.95 -5.34
CA GLY A 33 -7.11 -3.61 -5.59
C GLY A 33 -6.65 -2.95 -6.89
N GLU A 34 -5.71 -3.54 -7.65
CA GLU A 34 -5.14 -2.93 -8.85
C GLU A 34 -6.16 -2.76 -9.98
N SER A 35 -6.00 -1.68 -10.76
CA SER A 35 -6.92 -1.34 -11.88
C SER A 35 -6.97 -2.40 -12.98
N ASN A 36 -5.89 -3.19 -13.11
CA ASN A 36 -5.76 -4.24 -14.12
C ASN A 36 -6.61 -5.48 -13.81
N ILE A 37 -7.12 -5.61 -12.58
CA ILE A 37 -7.96 -6.74 -12.19
C ILE A 37 -9.44 -6.38 -12.41
N PRO A 38 -10.18 -7.16 -13.21
CA PRO A 38 -11.60 -6.94 -13.44
C PRO A 38 -12.40 -6.92 -12.13
N VAL A 39 -13.35 -6.00 -12.01
CA VAL A 39 -14.19 -5.83 -10.81
C VAL A 39 -14.91 -7.14 -10.43
N ARG A 40 -15.28 -7.95 -11.42
CA ARG A 40 -15.93 -9.26 -11.19
C ARG A 40 -15.05 -10.22 -10.39
N VAL A 41 -13.74 -10.21 -10.63
CA VAL A 41 -12.75 -11.04 -9.89
C VAL A 41 -12.63 -10.55 -8.45
N LYS A 42 -12.52 -9.23 -8.25
CA LYS A 42 -12.49 -8.61 -6.91
C LYS A 42 -13.75 -8.97 -6.11
N LEU A 43 -14.92 -8.87 -6.76
CA LEU A 43 -16.19 -9.24 -6.15
C LEU A 43 -16.23 -10.72 -5.77
N ALA A 44 -15.79 -11.61 -6.65
CA ALA A 44 -15.74 -13.05 -6.38
C ALA A 44 -14.83 -13.37 -5.18
N ILE A 45 -13.65 -12.76 -5.11
CA ILE A 45 -12.72 -12.92 -3.99
C ILE A 45 -13.34 -12.40 -2.69
N ALA A 46 -13.97 -11.22 -2.72
CA ALA A 46 -14.63 -10.65 -1.55
C ALA A 46 -15.77 -11.54 -1.05
N LEU A 47 -16.59 -12.10 -1.95
CA LEU A 47 -17.68 -13.04 -1.61
C LEU A 47 -17.14 -14.34 -1.00
N LEU A 48 -16.10 -14.93 -1.61
CA LEU A 48 -15.48 -16.16 -1.09
C LEU A 48 -14.87 -15.96 0.30
N LEU A 49 -14.13 -14.87 0.50
CA LEU A 49 -13.60 -14.53 1.81
C LEU A 49 -14.70 -14.28 2.83
N THR A 50 -15.80 -13.62 2.43
CA THR A 50 -16.96 -13.41 3.29
C THR A 50 -17.57 -14.73 3.74
N LEU A 51 -17.73 -15.69 2.83
CA LEU A 51 -18.27 -17.02 3.17
C LEU A 51 -17.38 -17.78 4.16
N ILE A 52 -16.06 -17.63 4.06
CA ILE A 52 -15.08 -18.28 4.96
C ILE A 52 -15.08 -17.61 6.34
N ILE A 53 -15.11 -16.28 6.38
CA ILE A 53 -14.97 -15.48 7.61
C ILE A 53 -16.30 -15.38 8.38
N LEU A 54 -17.45 -15.39 7.70
CA LEU A 54 -18.76 -15.27 8.32
C LEU A 54 -19.00 -16.22 9.49
N PRO A 55 -18.75 -17.53 9.40
CA PRO A 55 -19.01 -18.45 10.52
C PRO A 55 -18.12 -18.17 11.74
N LEU A 56 -16.93 -17.58 11.55
CA LEU A 56 -15.99 -17.27 12.64
C LEU A 56 -16.46 -16.08 13.48
N HIS A 57 -17.09 -15.09 12.83
CA HIS A 57 -17.45 -13.81 13.48
C HIS A 57 -18.95 -13.55 13.57
N ARG A 58 -19.78 -14.52 13.18
CA ARG A 58 -21.26 -14.38 13.24
C ARG A 58 -21.76 -13.99 14.64
N ALA A 59 -21.17 -14.54 15.69
CA ALA A 59 -21.59 -14.28 17.05
C ALA A 59 -21.28 -12.87 17.54
N ALA A 60 -20.37 -12.16 16.88
CA ALA A 60 -20.01 -10.78 17.24
C ALA A 60 -21.04 -9.74 16.75
N TYR A 61 -21.94 -10.14 15.84
CA TYR A 61 -22.95 -9.23 15.29
C TYR A 61 -24.30 -9.38 15.99
N HIS A 62 -24.68 -8.35 16.74
CA HIS A 62 -26.01 -8.21 17.31
C HIS A 62 -26.81 -7.23 16.43
N VAL A 63 -27.51 -7.78 15.42
CA VAL A 63 -28.25 -6.97 14.46
C VAL A 63 -29.68 -6.76 14.94
N ASP A 64 -30.01 -5.50 15.25
CA ASP A 64 -31.41 -5.12 15.50
C ASP A 64 -32.13 -4.90 14.16
N MET A 65 -32.99 -5.85 13.81
CA MET A 65 -33.78 -5.83 12.56
C MET A 65 -34.94 -4.83 12.59
N THR A 66 -35.22 -4.20 13.73
CA THR A 66 -36.36 -3.27 13.87
C THR A 66 -36.03 -1.86 13.37
N SER A 67 -34.73 -1.50 13.33
CA SER A 67 -34.27 -0.17 12.96
C SER A 67 -33.39 -0.22 11.70
N MET A 68 -33.94 0.23 10.56
CA MET A 68 -33.20 0.38 9.31
C MET A 68 -32.03 1.37 9.43
N THR A 69 -32.19 2.40 10.25
CA THR A 69 -31.15 3.41 10.48
C THR A 69 -29.94 2.82 11.20
N SER A 70 -30.15 1.99 12.22
CA SER A 70 -29.05 1.34 12.95
C SER A 70 -28.26 0.39 12.02
N LEU A 71 -28.95 -0.32 11.14
CA LEU A 71 -28.34 -1.22 10.17
C LEU A 71 -27.47 -0.47 9.16
N LEU A 72 -27.95 0.69 8.65
CA LEU A 72 -27.18 1.54 7.75
C LEU A 72 -25.94 2.14 8.43
N VAL A 73 -26.06 2.61 9.66
CA VAL A 73 -24.91 3.14 10.45
C VAL A 73 -23.87 2.05 10.66
N LEU A 74 -24.30 0.84 11.03
CA LEU A 74 -23.41 -0.30 11.22
C LEU A 74 -22.71 -0.67 9.91
N MET A 75 -23.42 -0.66 8.78
CA MET A 75 -22.84 -0.95 7.46
C MET A 75 -21.78 0.11 7.06
N LEU A 76 -22.06 1.38 7.28
CA LEU A 76 -21.09 2.46 7.03
C LEU A 76 -19.84 2.27 7.91
N HIS A 77 -20.01 1.90 9.16
CA HIS A 77 -18.89 1.63 10.06
C HIS A 77 -18.02 0.47 9.56
N GLU A 78 -18.63 -0.63 9.13
CA GLU A 78 -17.93 -1.77 8.54
C GLU A 78 -17.13 -1.38 7.28
N ILE A 79 -17.72 -0.56 6.40
CA ILE A 79 -17.05 -0.04 5.22
C ILE A 79 -15.82 0.80 5.61
N VAL A 80 -15.95 1.68 6.60
CA VAL A 80 -14.84 2.55 7.06
C VAL A 80 -13.69 1.70 7.59
N ILE A 81 -13.97 0.69 8.41
CA ILE A 81 -12.93 -0.23 8.92
C ILE A 81 -12.23 -0.94 7.76
N GLY A 82 -12.98 -1.45 6.79
CA GLY A 82 -12.43 -2.10 5.60
C GLY A 82 -11.53 -1.16 4.80
N ILE A 83 -11.96 0.10 4.60
CA ILE A 83 -11.15 1.13 3.94
C ILE A 83 -9.86 1.40 4.72
N VAL A 84 -9.92 1.56 6.02
CA VAL A 84 -8.74 1.84 6.87
C VAL A 84 -7.71 0.74 6.75
N LEU A 85 -8.14 -0.54 6.84
CA LEU A 85 -7.25 -1.69 6.72
C LEU A 85 -6.62 -1.79 5.32
N GLY A 86 -7.45 -1.70 4.28
CA GLY A 86 -6.98 -1.76 2.89
C GLY A 86 -6.08 -0.58 2.52
N ALA A 87 -6.44 0.63 2.98
CA ALA A 87 -5.64 1.83 2.76
C ALA A 87 -4.27 1.74 3.47
N THR A 88 -4.21 1.22 4.70
CA THR A 88 -2.94 1.02 5.41
C THR A 88 -2.01 0.10 4.62
N ALA A 89 -2.51 -1.03 4.13
CA ALA A 89 -1.73 -1.92 3.28
C ALA A 89 -1.28 -1.25 1.97
N ARG A 90 -2.15 -0.45 1.35
CA ARG A 90 -1.83 0.29 0.11
C ARG A 90 -0.81 1.39 0.33
N VAL A 91 -0.93 2.15 1.42
CA VAL A 91 0.04 3.19 1.80
C VAL A 91 1.42 2.58 2.04
N THR A 92 1.49 1.38 2.64
CA THR A 92 2.76 0.67 2.82
C THR A 92 3.42 0.36 1.47
N LEU A 93 2.64 -0.05 0.45
CA LEU A 93 3.16 -0.28 -0.90
C LEU A 93 3.60 1.03 -1.57
N SER A 94 2.94 2.15 -1.30
CA SER A 94 3.28 3.46 -1.88
C SER A 94 4.67 3.97 -1.50
N ALA A 95 5.26 3.45 -0.41
CA ALA A 95 6.65 3.74 -0.03
C ALA A 95 7.65 3.44 -1.16
N LEU A 96 7.38 2.40 -1.96
CA LEU A 96 8.20 2.04 -3.13
C LEU A 96 8.09 3.07 -4.26
N SER A 97 6.90 3.63 -4.46
CA SER A 97 6.70 4.72 -5.43
C SER A 97 7.44 5.98 -5.00
N VAL A 98 7.41 6.30 -3.69
CA VAL A 98 8.18 7.43 -3.11
C VAL A 98 9.68 7.21 -3.33
N ALA A 99 10.19 6.03 -2.96
CA ALA A 99 11.60 5.68 -3.19
C ALA A 99 11.98 5.82 -4.67
N GLY A 100 11.16 5.26 -5.57
CA GLY A 100 11.40 5.30 -7.00
C GLY A 100 11.41 6.70 -7.60
N SER A 101 10.54 7.60 -7.13
CA SER A 101 10.51 9.00 -7.58
C SER A 101 11.78 9.75 -7.14
N VAL A 102 12.22 9.55 -5.90
CA VAL A 102 13.47 10.14 -5.41
C VAL A 102 14.68 9.59 -6.17
N ILE A 103 14.75 8.28 -6.39
CA ILE A 103 15.82 7.63 -7.16
C ILE A 103 15.85 8.19 -8.58
N ALA A 104 14.71 8.24 -9.28
CA ALA A 104 14.63 8.78 -10.63
C ALA A 104 15.16 10.21 -10.73
N GLN A 105 14.86 11.03 -9.72
CA GLN A 105 15.32 12.42 -9.65
C GLN A 105 16.83 12.49 -9.45
N GLN A 106 17.41 11.65 -8.57
CA GLN A 106 18.85 11.62 -8.33
C GLN A 106 19.65 11.07 -9.51
N LEU A 107 19.07 10.19 -10.31
CA LEU A 107 19.67 9.68 -11.56
C LEU A 107 19.63 10.69 -12.71
N GLY A 108 18.95 11.83 -12.55
CA GLY A 108 18.78 12.82 -13.60
C GLY A 108 17.68 12.47 -14.64
N LEU A 109 16.89 11.42 -14.40
CA LEU A 109 15.77 11.07 -15.28
C LEU A 109 14.67 12.14 -15.29
N GLY A 110 14.59 12.97 -14.24
CA GLY A 110 13.70 14.13 -14.18
C GLY A 110 14.02 15.21 -15.22
N PHE A 111 15.25 15.27 -15.75
CA PHE A 111 15.63 16.22 -16.82
C PHE A 111 14.85 15.94 -18.12
N VAL A 112 14.60 14.70 -18.43
CA VAL A 112 13.87 14.28 -19.66
C VAL A 112 12.42 14.80 -19.61
N THR A 113 11.78 14.85 -18.44
CA THR A 113 10.42 15.37 -18.29
C THR A 113 10.34 16.89 -18.45
N SER A 114 11.46 17.60 -18.21
CA SER A 114 11.53 19.05 -18.39
C SER A 114 11.67 19.43 -19.87
N VAL A 115 12.18 18.52 -20.71
CA VAL A 115 12.35 18.74 -22.16
C VAL A 115 11.07 18.40 -22.92
N ASP A 116 10.35 17.37 -22.50
CA ASP A 116 9.08 16.96 -23.13
C ASP A 116 8.03 16.63 -22.06
N PRO A 117 7.16 17.59 -21.71
CA PRO A 117 6.11 17.40 -20.72
C PRO A 117 5.10 16.31 -21.09
N THR A 118 4.98 15.95 -22.38
CA THR A 118 4.06 14.90 -22.84
C THR A 118 4.53 13.50 -22.44
N GLN A 119 5.82 13.36 -22.17
CA GLN A 119 6.45 12.13 -21.68
C GLN A 119 6.62 12.09 -20.15
N GLY A 120 5.86 12.88 -19.40
CA GLY A 120 5.94 13.06 -17.96
C GLY A 120 5.87 11.79 -17.08
N GLN A 121 5.70 10.62 -17.70
CA GLN A 121 5.68 9.33 -17.02
C GLN A 121 7.06 8.69 -16.76
N GLN A 122 8.14 9.23 -17.29
CA GLN A 122 9.46 8.60 -17.16
C GLN A 122 10.01 8.66 -15.73
N GLY A 123 9.67 9.69 -14.95
CA GLY A 123 9.98 9.75 -13.52
C GLY A 123 9.26 8.66 -12.69
N LEU A 124 8.14 8.15 -13.20
CA LEU A 124 7.37 7.08 -12.56
C LEU A 124 7.90 5.68 -12.90
N LEU A 125 8.81 5.54 -13.88
CA LEU A 125 9.25 4.24 -14.39
C LEU A 125 9.95 3.41 -13.31
N ILE A 126 10.87 4.00 -12.57
CA ILE A 126 11.56 3.35 -11.45
C ILE A 126 10.56 3.05 -10.32
N GLY A 127 9.67 3.98 -10.00
CA GLY A 127 8.62 3.78 -9.00
C GLY A 127 7.68 2.64 -9.34
N ASN A 128 7.22 2.57 -10.58
CA ASN A 128 6.38 1.49 -11.08
C ASN A 128 7.12 0.15 -11.05
N PHE A 129 8.39 0.12 -11.49
CA PHE A 129 9.21 -1.09 -11.43
C PHE A 129 9.34 -1.60 -9.99
N LEU A 130 9.71 -0.74 -9.05
CA LEU A 130 9.84 -1.11 -7.63
C LEU A 130 8.52 -1.59 -7.04
N THR A 131 7.40 -0.93 -7.40
CA THR A 131 6.07 -1.31 -6.94
C THR A 131 5.66 -2.69 -7.44
N ILE A 132 5.87 -2.98 -8.73
CA ILE A 132 5.59 -4.29 -9.32
C ILE A 132 6.50 -5.35 -8.70
N LEU A 133 7.79 -5.06 -8.54
CA LEU A 133 8.74 -5.97 -7.91
C LEU A 133 8.36 -6.24 -6.45
N GLY A 134 8.06 -5.20 -5.67
CA GLY A 134 7.62 -5.32 -4.29
C GLY A 134 6.33 -6.14 -4.16
N LEU A 135 5.36 -5.87 -5.04
CA LEU A 135 4.12 -6.64 -5.09
C LEU A 135 4.38 -8.12 -5.41
N THR A 136 5.22 -8.41 -6.39
CA THR A 136 5.61 -9.78 -6.76
C THR A 136 6.26 -10.49 -5.58
N LEU A 137 7.17 -9.82 -4.86
CA LEU A 137 7.82 -10.37 -3.69
C LEU A 137 6.84 -10.61 -2.54
N LEU A 138 5.87 -9.73 -2.30
CA LEU A 138 4.82 -9.93 -1.30
C LEU A 138 4.02 -11.22 -1.54
N PHE A 139 3.73 -11.53 -2.81
CA PHE A 139 3.07 -12.78 -3.15
C PHE A 139 4.02 -13.98 -3.08
N ALA A 140 5.26 -13.83 -3.54
CA ALA A 140 6.26 -14.90 -3.53
C ALA A 140 6.71 -15.31 -2.11
N THR A 141 6.63 -14.38 -1.14
CA THR A 141 6.95 -14.63 0.28
C THR A 141 5.72 -14.93 1.14
N ASP A 142 4.56 -15.16 0.52
CA ASP A 142 3.28 -15.39 1.22
C ASP A 142 2.85 -14.28 2.20
N SER A 143 3.48 -13.10 2.12
CA SER A 143 3.18 -11.96 3.00
C SER A 143 1.76 -11.42 2.81
N HIS A 144 1.10 -11.74 1.71
CA HIS A 144 -0.31 -11.43 1.48
C HIS A 144 -1.25 -12.12 2.49
N HIS A 145 -0.86 -13.27 3.06
CA HIS A 145 -1.60 -13.92 4.14
C HIS A 145 -1.66 -13.09 5.41
N LEU A 146 -0.63 -12.25 5.70
CA LEU A 146 -0.65 -11.35 6.84
C LEU A 146 -1.76 -10.29 6.73
N VAL A 147 -2.09 -9.86 5.51
CA VAL A 147 -3.18 -8.91 5.28
C VAL A 147 -4.53 -9.57 5.57
N ILE A 148 -4.70 -10.84 5.20
CA ILE A 148 -5.90 -11.62 5.51
C ILE A 148 -5.99 -11.90 7.02
N ALA A 149 -4.85 -12.17 7.67
CA ALA A 149 -4.80 -12.33 9.12
C ALA A 149 -5.17 -11.04 9.85
N ALA A 150 -4.67 -9.88 9.38
CA ALA A 150 -5.05 -8.57 9.90
C ALA A 150 -6.55 -8.30 9.76
N LEU A 151 -7.16 -8.70 8.64
CA LEU A 151 -8.60 -8.64 8.46
C LEU A 151 -9.34 -9.47 9.51
N ASN A 152 -8.93 -10.71 9.73
CA ASN A 152 -9.55 -11.57 10.74
C ASN A 152 -9.41 -10.98 12.16
N GLU A 153 -8.23 -10.46 12.50
CA GLU A 153 -7.96 -9.85 13.81
C GLU A 153 -8.71 -8.51 13.98
N SER A 154 -9.02 -7.82 12.89
CA SER A 154 -9.76 -6.55 12.93
C SER A 154 -11.13 -6.66 13.60
N TYR A 155 -11.77 -7.83 13.59
CA TYR A 155 -13.04 -8.06 14.27
C TYR A 155 -12.89 -8.07 15.80
N ARG A 156 -11.69 -8.31 16.30
CA ARG A 156 -11.38 -8.26 17.73
C ARG A 156 -11.00 -6.85 18.18
N ILE A 157 -10.24 -6.13 17.32
CA ILE A 157 -9.77 -4.76 17.61
C ILE A 157 -10.91 -3.75 17.44
N PHE A 158 -11.69 -3.92 16.37
CA PHE A 158 -12.82 -3.08 16.01
C PHE A 158 -14.10 -3.91 16.05
N SER A 159 -14.63 -4.08 17.27
CA SER A 159 -15.84 -4.86 17.49
C SER A 159 -17.01 -4.26 16.69
N PRO A 160 -17.86 -5.10 16.05
CA PRO A 160 -19.04 -4.62 15.35
C PRO A 160 -19.94 -3.80 16.28
N GLY A 161 -20.28 -2.57 15.87
CA GLY A 161 -21.14 -1.67 16.64
C GLY A 161 -20.41 -0.68 17.55
N GLU A 162 -19.10 -0.81 17.76
CA GLU A 162 -18.30 0.20 18.45
C GLU A 162 -17.90 1.31 17.46
N VAL A 163 -18.24 2.56 17.76
CA VAL A 163 -17.93 3.70 16.90
C VAL A 163 -16.45 4.03 17.04
N MET A 164 -15.71 3.86 15.94
CA MET A 164 -14.32 4.35 15.88
C MET A 164 -14.28 5.87 16.08
N SER A 165 -13.44 6.33 17.00
CA SER A 165 -13.16 7.76 17.12
C SER A 165 -12.49 8.27 15.83
N THR A 166 -12.98 9.38 15.31
CA THR A 166 -12.37 10.03 14.14
C THR A 166 -10.90 10.41 14.38
N GLY A 167 -10.56 10.70 15.65
CA GLY A 167 -9.19 10.97 16.08
C GLY A 167 -8.27 9.76 15.92
N ASP A 168 -8.73 8.56 16.26
CA ASP A 168 -7.92 7.34 16.15
C ASP A 168 -7.66 6.98 14.67
N VAL A 169 -8.67 7.13 13.81
CA VAL A 169 -8.53 6.93 12.35
C VAL A 169 -7.51 7.91 11.77
N ALA A 170 -7.61 9.21 12.14
CA ALA A 170 -6.69 10.23 11.67
C ALA A 170 -5.25 9.97 12.16
N ALA A 171 -5.09 9.57 13.43
CA ALA A 171 -3.79 9.22 13.99
C ALA A 171 -3.16 8.00 13.28
N LEU A 172 -3.95 6.97 13.02
CA LEU A 172 -3.49 5.77 12.30
C LEU A 172 -3.08 6.10 10.87
N ALA A 173 -3.89 6.88 10.15
CA ALA A 173 -3.57 7.34 8.80
C ALA A 173 -2.27 8.17 8.79
N THR A 174 -2.13 9.12 9.71
CA THR A 174 -0.93 9.97 9.80
C THR A 174 0.32 9.13 10.07
N ARG A 175 0.24 8.17 10.98
CA ARG A 175 1.35 7.23 11.28
C ARG A 175 1.72 6.39 10.06
N ALA A 176 0.72 5.85 9.34
CA ALA A 176 0.94 5.04 8.16
C ALA A 176 1.65 5.84 7.04
N PHE A 177 1.18 7.06 6.75
CA PHE A 177 1.82 7.94 5.77
C PHE A 177 3.23 8.35 6.18
N ALA A 178 3.44 8.74 7.45
CA ALA A 178 4.76 9.11 7.96
C ALA A 178 5.74 7.95 7.88
N ALA A 179 5.30 6.74 8.23
CA ALA A 179 6.11 5.53 8.15
C ALA A 179 6.44 5.17 6.69
N ALA A 180 5.47 5.23 5.78
CA ALA A 180 5.70 4.97 4.36
C ALA A 180 6.68 5.97 3.74
N PHE A 181 6.54 7.26 4.06
CA PHE A 181 7.47 8.29 3.60
C PHE A 181 8.88 8.06 4.17
N LYS A 182 9.00 7.79 5.47
CA LYS A 182 10.28 7.47 6.12
C LYS A 182 11.00 6.31 5.42
N ILE A 183 10.29 5.20 5.20
CA ILE A 183 10.86 4.04 4.50
C ILE A 183 11.22 4.37 3.06
N GLY A 184 10.37 5.11 2.34
CA GLY A 184 10.66 5.55 0.98
C GLY A 184 11.97 6.33 0.90
N MET A 185 12.19 7.25 1.84
CA MET A 185 13.45 8.01 1.96
C MET A 185 14.64 7.12 2.35
N GLN A 186 14.45 6.17 3.27
CA GLN A 186 15.51 5.22 3.65
C GLN A 186 15.95 4.33 2.48
N LEU A 187 15.00 3.84 1.69
CA LEU A 187 15.29 3.04 0.49
C LEU A 187 16.04 3.84 -0.57
N SER A 188 15.77 5.13 -0.69
CA SER A 188 16.45 6.02 -1.64
C SER A 188 17.77 6.59 -1.11
N ALA A 189 18.14 6.36 0.15
CA ALA A 189 19.32 6.96 0.78
C ALA A 189 20.65 6.78 0.01
N PRO A 190 21.01 5.59 -0.54
CA PRO A 190 22.22 5.43 -1.33
C PRO A 190 22.26 6.36 -2.55
N PHE A 191 21.11 6.60 -3.16
CA PHE A 191 20.99 7.48 -4.34
C PHE A 191 21.02 8.96 -3.98
N LEU A 192 20.53 9.34 -2.80
CA LEU A 192 20.67 10.70 -2.28
C LEU A 192 22.14 11.06 -2.06
N VAL A 193 22.90 10.13 -1.47
CA VAL A 193 24.35 10.31 -1.29
C VAL A 193 25.06 10.38 -2.65
N PHE A 194 24.74 9.45 -3.56
CA PHE A 194 25.30 9.46 -4.92
C PHE A 194 24.99 10.76 -5.64
N GLY A 195 23.72 11.20 -5.67
CA GLY A 195 23.31 12.42 -6.36
C GLY A 195 23.99 13.66 -5.80
N LEU A 196 24.15 13.76 -4.47
CA LEU A 196 24.85 14.86 -3.83
C LEU A 196 26.33 14.92 -4.28
N VAL A 197 27.06 13.81 -4.15
CA VAL A 197 28.47 13.73 -4.53
C VAL A 197 28.66 14.01 -6.02
N PHE A 198 27.81 13.41 -6.85
CA PHE A 198 27.85 13.57 -8.31
C PHE A 198 27.60 15.02 -8.73
N ASN A 199 26.59 15.68 -8.17
CA ASN A 199 26.27 17.08 -8.49
C ASN A 199 27.36 18.04 -8.01
N ILE A 200 28.01 17.80 -6.84
CA ILE A 200 29.18 18.56 -6.41
C ILE A 200 30.31 18.39 -7.42
N GLY A 201 30.58 17.16 -7.86
CA GLY A 201 31.60 16.87 -8.89
C GLY A 201 31.34 17.61 -10.20
N LEU A 202 30.10 17.58 -10.69
CA LEU A 202 29.70 18.32 -11.89
C LEU A 202 29.86 19.84 -11.71
N GLY A 203 29.55 20.39 -10.53
CA GLY A 203 29.70 21.80 -10.22
C GLY A 203 31.17 22.24 -10.24
N VAL A 204 32.08 21.41 -9.74
CA VAL A 204 33.52 21.66 -9.81
C VAL A 204 34.03 21.59 -11.26
N LEU A 205 33.60 20.56 -12.02
CA LEU A 205 33.96 20.42 -13.43
C LEU A 205 33.49 21.61 -14.28
N ALA A 206 32.24 22.07 -14.07
CA ALA A 206 31.72 23.24 -14.76
C ALA A 206 32.51 24.52 -14.51
N ARG A 207 33.13 24.62 -13.33
CA ARG A 207 34.02 25.77 -12.97
C ARG A 207 35.39 25.69 -13.63
N LEU A 208 35.92 24.47 -13.77
CA LEU A 208 37.23 24.23 -14.37
C LEU A 208 37.21 24.30 -15.90
N MET A 209 36.08 23.92 -16.50
CA MET A 209 35.91 23.82 -17.96
C MET A 209 34.62 24.54 -18.41
N PRO A 210 34.54 25.87 -18.35
CA PRO A 210 33.33 26.64 -18.63
C PRO A 210 32.90 26.57 -20.11
N GLN A 211 33.77 26.16 -21.01
CA GLN A 211 33.46 26.00 -22.43
C GLN A 211 32.77 24.69 -22.75
N MET A 212 32.78 23.71 -21.84
CA MET A 212 32.08 22.43 -22.02
C MET A 212 30.66 22.47 -21.43
N GLN A 213 29.70 21.97 -22.16
CA GLN A 213 28.35 21.75 -21.65
C GLN A 213 28.36 20.51 -20.74
N VAL A 214 28.90 20.66 -19.51
CA VAL A 214 29.17 19.58 -18.54
C VAL A 214 27.94 18.72 -18.29
N TYR A 215 26.75 19.31 -18.35
CA TYR A 215 25.50 18.58 -18.15
C TYR A 215 25.20 17.56 -19.25
N PHE A 216 25.60 17.81 -20.52
CA PHE A 216 25.35 16.85 -21.61
C PHE A 216 26.15 15.56 -21.46
N VAL A 217 27.32 15.63 -20.80
CA VAL A 217 28.13 14.45 -20.50
C VAL A 217 27.74 13.87 -19.13
N GLY A 218 27.39 14.74 -18.19
CA GLY A 218 27.05 14.37 -16.83
C GLY A 218 25.78 13.54 -16.73
N VAL A 219 24.69 13.91 -17.42
CA VAL A 219 23.41 13.19 -17.33
C VAL A 219 23.52 11.73 -17.78
N PRO A 220 24.07 11.37 -18.96
CA PRO A 220 24.26 9.97 -19.33
C PRO A 220 25.12 9.19 -18.35
N LEU A 221 26.19 9.82 -17.83
CA LEU A 221 27.08 9.20 -16.85
C LEU A 221 26.35 8.95 -15.51
N SER A 222 25.55 9.91 -15.05
CA SER A 222 24.71 9.77 -13.86
C SER A 222 23.76 8.59 -13.98
N ILE A 223 23.10 8.43 -15.12
CA ILE A 223 22.20 7.32 -15.41
C ILE A 223 22.95 5.99 -15.36
N MET A 224 24.10 5.87 -16.04
CA MET A 224 24.90 4.64 -16.05
C MET A 224 25.35 4.22 -14.66
N VAL A 225 25.98 5.14 -13.93
CA VAL A 225 26.48 4.85 -12.57
C VAL A 225 25.32 4.58 -11.62
N GLY A 226 24.23 5.32 -11.75
CA GLY A 226 23.05 5.14 -10.93
C GLY A 226 22.38 3.78 -11.14
N PHE A 227 22.28 3.29 -12.38
CA PHE A 227 21.78 1.93 -12.62
C PHE A 227 22.73 0.85 -12.11
N LEU A 228 24.03 1.07 -12.12
CA LEU A 228 24.99 0.15 -11.50
C LEU A 228 24.76 0.07 -9.99
N ILE A 229 24.63 1.22 -9.31
CA ILE A 229 24.30 1.28 -7.88
C ILE A 229 22.94 0.58 -7.63
N PHE A 230 21.94 0.85 -8.47
CA PHE A 230 20.62 0.24 -8.36
C PHE A 230 20.69 -1.29 -8.41
N ALA A 231 21.44 -1.86 -9.36
CA ALA A 231 21.62 -3.31 -9.47
C ALA A 231 22.31 -3.92 -8.24
N LEU A 232 23.23 -3.20 -7.60
CA LEU A 232 23.93 -3.66 -6.40
C LEU A 232 23.06 -3.60 -5.14
N VAL A 233 22.16 -2.62 -5.04
CA VAL A 233 21.45 -2.31 -3.79
C VAL A 233 20.02 -2.86 -3.78
N ILE A 234 19.45 -3.22 -4.95
CA ILE A 234 18.05 -3.61 -5.08
C ILE A 234 17.63 -4.75 -4.14
N THR A 235 18.49 -5.75 -3.93
CA THR A 235 18.20 -6.88 -3.04
C THR A 235 18.06 -6.40 -1.58
N ALA A 236 18.96 -5.54 -1.12
CA ALA A 236 18.89 -4.97 0.22
C ALA A 236 17.67 -4.06 0.40
N MET A 237 17.34 -3.27 -0.64
CA MET A 237 16.14 -2.43 -0.65
C MET A 237 14.86 -3.25 -0.50
N MET A 238 14.74 -4.32 -1.27
CA MET A 238 13.56 -5.19 -1.23
C MET A 238 13.45 -5.95 0.09
N GLY A 239 14.56 -6.43 0.64
CA GLY A 239 14.59 -7.04 1.99
C GLY A 239 14.12 -6.06 3.08
N THR A 240 14.62 -4.82 3.05
CA THR A 240 14.19 -3.76 3.99
C THR A 240 12.70 -3.44 3.83
N TYR A 241 12.21 -3.37 2.60
CA TYR A 241 10.79 -3.14 2.34
C TYR A 241 9.91 -4.28 2.88
N LEU A 242 10.29 -5.55 2.62
CA LEU A 242 9.54 -6.71 3.13
C LEU A 242 9.47 -6.73 4.65
N ASN A 243 10.59 -6.47 5.33
CA ASN A 243 10.63 -6.39 6.79
C ASN A 243 9.71 -5.26 7.31
N TYR A 244 9.69 -4.12 6.64
CA TYR A 244 8.79 -3.03 6.98
C TYR A 244 7.31 -3.43 6.77
N PHE A 245 6.97 -4.06 5.64
CA PHE A 245 5.61 -4.52 5.37
C PHE A 245 5.13 -5.51 6.44
N VAL A 246 5.96 -6.51 6.75
CA VAL A 246 5.68 -7.51 7.80
C VAL A 246 5.48 -6.81 9.15
N GLY A 247 6.33 -5.84 9.51
CA GLY A 247 6.22 -5.08 10.75
C GLY A 247 4.88 -4.32 10.85
N VAL A 248 4.50 -3.60 9.80
CA VAL A 248 3.21 -2.86 9.77
C VAL A 248 2.01 -3.81 9.87
N MET A 249 2.06 -4.97 9.18
CA MET A 249 0.97 -5.95 9.28
C MET A 249 0.93 -6.60 10.67
N HIS A 250 2.07 -6.83 11.30
CA HIS A 250 2.15 -7.33 12.67
C HIS A 250 1.57 -6.35 13.70
N ASP A 251 1.78 -5.05 13.51
CA ASP A 251 1.19 -4.02 14.39
C ASP A 251 -0.34 -4.00 14.30
N LEU A 252 -0.90 -4.43 13.17
CA LEU A 252 -2.34 -4.63 12.97
C LEU A 252 -2.83 -6.01 13.48
N THR A 253 -1.92 -6.93 13.80
CA THR A 253 -2.20 -8.25 14.35
C THR A 253 -1.41 -8.46 15.64
N PRO A 254 -1.72 -7.75 16.75
CA PRO A 254 -0.97 -7.93 17.99
C PRO A 254 -1.09 -9.38 18.45
N LEU A 255 -0.05 -10.15 18.20
CA LEU A 255 0.11 -11.49 18.76
C LEU A 255 0.26 -11.34 20.27
N ARG A 256 -0.54 -12.11 21.03
CA ARG A 256 -0.33 -12.33 22.46
C ARG A 256 0.94 -13.13 22.70
#